data_2bb7f0d011ce473e74608c4bc728979e
#
_entry.id   2bb7f0d011ce473e74608c4bc728979e
#
_cell.length_a   1.000
_cell.length_b   1.000
_cell.length_c   1.000
_cell.angle_alpha   90.00
_cell.angle_beta   90.00
_cell.angle_gamma   90.00
#
_symmetry.space_group_name_H-M   'P 1'
#
loop_
_entity.id
_entity.type
_entity.pdbx_description
1 polymer ?
#
loop_
_entity_poly.entity_id
_entity_poly.type
_entity_poly.pdbx_seq_one_letter_code
_entity_poly.pdbx_strand_id
1 'polypeptide(L)' 'MGLFRRNKVWWMTFIHQGQQVRRSTGTTDKRLAEAILGKVRVKIV' A
#
# COMPACT_ATOMS: atom_id res chain seq x y z
N MET A 1 8.05 2.34 -3.67
CA MET A 1 6.61 2.48 -3.41
C MET A 1 5.84 1.73 -4.48
N GLY A 2 4.92 0.88 -4.09
CA GLY A 2 4.17 0.12 -5.06
C GLY A 2 3.12 -0.78 -4.42
N LEU A 3 2.48 -1.56 -5.29
CA LEU A 3 1.48 -2.53 -4.89
C LEU A 3 1.89 -3.90 -5.40
N PHE A 4 1.60 -4.92 -4.61
CA PHE A 4 1.76 -6.30 -5.05
C PHE A 4 0.59 -7.11 -4.50
N ARG A 5 0.30 -8.24 -5.17
CA ARG A 5 -0.82 -9.10 -4.78
C ARG A 5 -0.29 -10.37 -4.14
N ARG A 6 -0.87 -10.70 -2.99
CA ARG A 6 -0.54 -11.93 -2.26
C ARG A 6 -1.84 -12.57 -1.80
N ASN A 7 -2.08 -13.83 -2.19
CA ASN A 7 -3.30 -14.56 -1.81
C ASN A 7 -4.56 -13.74 -2.12
N LYS A 8 -4.60 -13.15 -3.32
CA LYS A 8 -5.74 -12.37 -3.81
C LYS A 8 -5.93 -11.02 -3.08
N VAL A 9 -5.13 -10.73 -2.08
CA VAL A 9 -5.20 -9.47 -1.34
C VAL A 9 -4.06 -8.57 -1.81
N TRP A 10 -4.37 -7.30 -2.01
CA TRP A 10 -3.37 -6.32 -2.40
C TRP A 10 -2.61 -5.82 -1.18
N TRP A 11 -1.31 -5.75 -1.32
CA TRP A 11 -0.42 -5.22 -0.31
C TRP A 11 0.28 -3.98 -0.85
N MET A 12 0.53 -3.02 0.01
CA MET A 12 1.27 -1.82 -0.36
C MET A 12 2.65 -1.84 0.28
N THR A 13 3.61 -1.25 -0.43
CA THR A 13 4.98 -1.12 0.08
C THR A 13 5.42 0.32 -0.11
N PHE A 14 6.07 0.86 0.91
CA PHE A 14 6.56 2.24 0.90
C PHE A 14 7.70 2.39 1.88
N ILE A 15 8.42 3.52 1.78
CA ILE A 15 9.53 3.85 2.68
C ILE A 15 9.00 4.84 3.72
N HIS A 16 9.25 4.55 4.98
CA HIS A 16 8.89 5.44 6.08
C HIS A 16 10.06 5.51 7.06
N GLN A 17 10.56 6.72 7.29
CA GLN A 17 11.70 6.96 8.18
C GLN A 17 12.92 6.09 7.82
N GLY A 18 13.19 5.97 6.53
CA GLY A 18 14.32 5.20 6.05
C GLY A 18 14.12 3.69 6.07
N GLN A 19 12.95 3.21 6.45
CA GLN A 19 12.65 1.79 6.53
C GLN A 19 11.57 1.41 5.54
N GLN A 20 11.73 0.24 4.93
CA GLN A 20 10.71 -0.30 4.04
C GLN A 20 9.56 -0.88 4.85
N VAL A 21 8.36 -0.43 4.57
CA VAL A 21 7.15 -0.90 5.23
C VAL A 21 6.26 -1.61 4.23
N ARG A 22 5.69 -2.75 4.64
CA ARG A 22 4.75 -3.52 3.84
C ARG A 22 3.48 -3.69 4.65
N ARG A 23 2.35 -3.30 4.07
CA ARG A 23 1.08 -3.42 4.76
C ARG A 23 0.00 -3.94 3.83
N SER A 24 -0.89 -4.75 4.38
CA SER A 24 -2.06 -5.21 3.64
C SER A 24 -3.08 -4.08 3.53
N THR A 25 -3.65 -3.91 2.32
CA THR A 25 -4.74 -2.96 2.16
C THR A 25 -6.08 -3.54 2.61
N GLY A 26 -6.13 -4.88 2.79
CA GLY A 26 -7.37 -5.53 3.18
C GLY A 26 -8.38 -5.65 2.07
N THR A 27 -7.99 -5.41 0.82
CA THR A 27 -8.91 -5.48 -0.31
C THR A 27 -8.31 -6.32 -1.44
N THR A 28 -9.20 -6.96 -2.19
CA THR A 28 -8.83 -7.67 -3.41
C THR A 28 -8.92 -6.79 -4.64
N ASP A 29 -9.44 -5.57 -4.50
CA ASP A 29 -9.64 -4.63 -5.60
C ASP A 29 -8.43 -3.71 -5.74
N LYS A 30 -7.78 -3.76 -6.90
CA LYS A 30 -6.61 -2.93 -7.18
C LYS A 30 -6.92 -1.43 -7.07
N ARG A 31 -8.09 -1.02 -7.52
CA ARG A 31 -8.51 0.38 -7.47
C ARG A 31 -8.56 0.90 -6.05
N LEU A 32 -9.18 0.12 -5.17
CA LEU A 32 -9.24 0.49 -3.76
C LEU A 32 -7.86 0.50 -3.14
N ALA A 33 -7.02 -0.48 -3.50
CA ALA A 33 -5.66 -0.54 -3.00
C ALA A 33 -4.87 0.69 -3.40
N GLU A 34 -5.00 1.13 -4.64
CA GLU A 34 -4.33 2.35 -5.11
C GLU A 34 -4.81 3.58 -4.36
N ALA A 35 -6.12 3.66 -4.09
CA ALA A 35 -6.67 4.77 -3.33
C ALA A 35 -6.12 4.80 -1.90
N ILE A 36 -6.01 3.63 -1.27
CA ILE A 36 -5.44 3.52 0.07
C ILE A 36 -3.98 3.94 0.07
N LEU A 37 -3.21 3.48 -0.91
CA LEU A 37 -1.81 3.86 -1.05
C LEU A 37 -1.67 5.37 -1.24
N GLY A 38 -2.55 5.97 -2.02
CA GLY A 38 -2.55 7.41 -2.22
C GLY A 38 -2.77 8.17 -0.93
N LYS A 39 -3.67 7.70 -0.08
CA LYS A 39 -3.91 8.32 1.23
C LYS A 39 -2.69 8.22 2.14
N VAL A 40 -2.03 7.08 2.12
CA VAL A 40 -0.83 6.87 2.92
C VAL A 40 0.27 7.84 2.48
N ARG A 41 0.42 8.04 1.18
CA ARG A 41 1.42 8.98 0.64
C ARG A 41 1.17 10.39 1.13
N VAL A 42 -0.07 10.82 1.17
CA VAL A 42 -0.43 12.16 1.61
C VAL A 42 -0.09 12.37 3.08
N LYS A 43 -0.33 11.35 3.90
CA LYS A 43 -0.07 11.46 5.33
C LYS A 43 1.42 11.47 5.67
N ILE A 44 2.26 10.92 4.81
CA ILE A 44 3.69 10.85 5.08
C ILE A 44 4.39 12.17 4.75
N VAL A 45 3.77 13.01 3.96
CA VAL A 45 4.31 14.32 3.67
C VAL A 45 4.12 15.25 4.87
#